data_de6f7a273b117d7da39f7700dec82955
#
_entry.id   de6f7a273b117d7da39f7700dec82955
#
_cell.length_a   1.000
_cell.length_b   1.000
_cell.length_c   1.000
_cell.angle_alpha   90.00
_cell.angle_beta   90.00
_cell.angle_gamma   90.00
#
_symmetry.space_group_name_H-M   'P 1'
#
loop_
_entity.id
_entity.type
_entity.pdbx_description
1 polymer ?
#
loop_
_entity_poly.entity_id
_entity_poly.type
_entity_poly.pdbx_seq_one_letter_code
_entity_poly.pdbx_strand_id
1 'polypeptide(L)'
;MDLSNPPFLPGRNKALDLLKWLAMFSMVLDHLRYVGWSVDFLYVPGRFAFPWFCLAIAVNLSRRSAAIVAPRVQWRYLGWLLAFAGLSEIPYRLFMADASVLNVMPTLLLGLVIAQGWQQRNPTTRVMALVALLLTAIFQKYLMFGFAGVLLPLVFVLVLEKRLWYALFPAVFCLAGNAWPQMFAGASWGDPISIGSIVACVLAPVLGIALLRAKPGFAVIPMRRWAYAIYPLHFLLLLGVRGVLGRV
;
A
#
# COMPACT_ATOMS: atom_id res chain seq x y z
N MET A 1 16.91 5.28 -23.87
CA MET A 1 15.96 4.43 -23.14
C MET A 1 14.60 4.63 -23.80
N ASP A 2 14.14 3.64 -24.52
CA ASP A 2 12.97 3.71 -25.42
C ASP A 2 11.69 3.90 -24.58
N LEU A 3 11.05 5.06 -24.70
CA LEU A 3 9.82 5.43 -24.02
C LEU A 3 8.57 4.96 -24.79
N SER A 4 8.74 4.25 -25.90
CA SER A 4 7.68 3.89 -26.85
C SER A 4 6.80 2.73 -26.44
N ASN A 5 7.07 2.05 -25.31
CA ASN A 5 6.26 0.93 -24.82
C ASN A 5 5.76 1.24 -23.39
N PRO A 6 4.53 1.77 -23.21
CA PRO A 6 3.97 1.96 -21.90
C PRO A 6 3.89 0.61 -21.17
N PRO A 7 4.36 0.49 -19.90
CA PRO A 7 4.38 -0.76 -19.15
C PRO A 7 2.98 -1.30 -18.80
N PHE A 8 1.92 -0.73 -19.38
CA PHE A 8 0.53 -0.91 -18.98
C PHE A 8 -0.37 -1.59 -20.02
N LEU A 9 0.21 -2.33 -20.97
CA LEU A 9 -0.56 -3.08 -21.96
C LEU A 9 -1.51 -4.11 -21.33
N PRO A 10 -2.68 -4.40 -21.98
CA PRO A 10 -3.58 -5.47 -21.58
C PRO A 10 -2.85 -6.80 -21.59
N GLY A 11 -2.98 -7.57 -20.52
CA GLY A 11 -2.30 -8.85 -20.33
C GLY A 11 -1.74 -9.02 -18.93
N ARG A 12 -1.17 -10.17 -18.63
CA ARG A 12 -0.53 -10.43 -17.33
C ARG A 12 0.75 -9.63 -17.19
N ASN A 13 0.89 -8.88 -16.10
CA ASN A 13 2.12 -8.17 -15.78
C ASN A 13 2.86 -8.88 -14.63
N LYS A 14 3.94 -9.60 -14.96
CA LYS A 14 4.77 -10.33 -13.99
C LYS A 14 5.41 -9.41 -12.95
N ALA A 15 5.84 -8.19 -13.35
CA ALA A 15 6.44 -7.22 -12.44
C ALA A 15 5.42 -6.73 -11.40
N LEU A 16 4.16 -6.53 -11.79
CA LEU A 16 3.09 -6.16 -10.87
C LEU A 16 2.76 -7.29 -9.89
N ASP A 17 2.74 -8.55 -10.35
CA ASP A 17 2.56 -9.70 -9.46
C ASP A 17 3.71 -9.79 -8.46
N LEU A 18 4.96 -9.62 -8.92
CA LEU A 18 6.15 -9.58 -8.06
C LEU A 18 6.09 -8.46 -7.03
N LEU A 19 5.73 -7.23 -7.46
CA LEU A 19 5.56 -6.09 -6.56
C LEU A 19 4.58 -6.39 -5.42
N LYS A 20 3.43 -7.01 -5.75
CA LYS A 20 2.43 -7.39 -4.74
C LYS A 20 2.95 -8.45 -3.77
N TRP A 21 3.71 -9.45 -4.26
CA TRP A 21 4.34 -10.45 -3.41
C TRP A 21 5.35 -9.84 -2.46
N LEU A 22 6.20 -8.94 -2.95
CA LEU A 22 7.16 -8.23 -2.14
C LEU A 22 6.47 -7.32 -1.11
N ALA A 23 5.38 -6.63 -1.49
CA ALA A 23 4.57 -5.85 -0.56
C ALA A 23 3.98 -6.72 0.57
N MET A 24 3.44 -7.89 0.22
CA MET A 24 2.89 -8.83 1.17
C MET A 24 3.96 -9.38 2.12
N PHE A 25 5.12 -9.75 1.58
CA PHE A 25 6.26 -10.21 2.37
C PHE A 25 6.75 -9.13 3.35
N SER A 26 6.96 -7.91 2.85
CA SER A 26 7.33 -6.75 3.65
C SER A 26 6.33 -6.48 4.79
N MET A 27 5.04 -6.61 4.52
CA MET A 27 3.98 -6.47 5.53
C MET A 27 4.08 -7.54 6.63
N VAL A 28 4.30 -8.79 6.26
CA VAL A 28 4.45 -9.87 7.25
C VAL A 28 5.69 -9.64 8.11
N LEU A 29 6.81 -9.21 7.52
CA LEU A 29 8.03 -8.85 8.27
C LEU A 29 7.76 -7.75 9.31
N ASP A 30 7.02 -6.69 8.94
CA ASP A 30 6.67 -5.61 9.87
C ASP A 30 5.86 -6.14 11.06
N HIS A 31 4.92 -7.05 10.82
CA HIS A 31 4.06 -7.58 11.88
C HIS A 31 4.75 -8.63 12.77
N LEU A 32 5.85 -9.26 12.32
CA LEU A 32 6.65 -10.16 13.17
C LEU A 32 7.19 -9.47 14.44
N ARG A 33 7.39 -8.16 14.42
CA ARG A 33 7.82 -7.36 15.59
C ARG A 33 6.88 -7.48 16.78
N TYR A 34 5.61 -7.77 16.54
CA TYR A 34 4.58 -7.84 17.58
C TYR A 34 4.36 -9.25 18.13
N VAL A 35 5.19 -10.21 17.74
CA VAL A 35 5.08 -11.62 18.19
C VAL A 35 5.83 -11.87 19.51
N GLY A 36 6.69 -10.93 19.93
CA GLY A 36 7.45 -11.04 21.19
C GLY A 36 8.96 -11.22 20.98
N TRP A 37 9.44 -11.24 19.75
CA TRP A 37 10.88 -11.24 19.44
C TRP A 37 11.43 -9.82 19.36
N SER A 38 12.71 -9.65 19.78
CA SER A 38 13.45 -8.37 19.66
C SER A 38 13.92 -8.15 18.21
N VAL A 39 12.98 -8.00 17.29
CA VAL A 39 13.25 -7.86 15.84
C VAL A 39 12.77 -6.50 15.30
N ASP A 40 12.92 -5.44 16.10
CA ASP A 40 12.43 -4.09 15.75
C ASP A 40 13.05 -3.54 14.46
N PHE A 41 14.22 -4.01 14.06
CA PHE A 41 14.83 -3.68 12.77
C PHE A 41 13.95 -4.05 11.56
N LEU A 42 12.99 -4.99 11.71
CA LEU A 42 12.03 -5.35 10.69
C LEU A 42 11.01 -4.23 10.40
N TYR A 43 10.97 -3.19 11.23
CA TYR A 43 10.25 -1.96 10.94
C TYR A 43 10.73 -1.32 9.62
N VAL A 44 12.02 -1.38 9.35
CA VAL A 44 12.62 -0.77 8.14
C VAL A 44 12.08 -1.42 6.85
N PRO A 45 12.21 -2.74 6.62
CA PRO A 45 11.63 -3.36 5.44
C PRO A 45 10.09 -3.25 5.42
N GLY A 46 9.42 -3.14 6.56
CA GLY A 46 7.98 -2.90 6.67
C GLY A 46 7.50 -1.64 5.95
N ARG A 47 8.36 -0.62 5.81
CA ARG A 47 8.02 0.65 5.15
C ARG A 47 7.78 0.53 3.64
N PHE A 48 8.16 -0.58 3.03
CA PHE A 48 7.89 -0.85 1.62
C PHE A 48 6.45 -1.35 1.37
N ALA A 49 5.82 -2.00 2.34
CA ALA A 49 4.53 -2.68 2.17
C ALA A 49 3.43 -1.75 1.64
N PHE A 50 3.11 -0.71 2.40
CA PHE A 50 2.00 0.19 2.09
C PHE A 50 2.20 0.97 0.78
N PRO A 51 3.35 1.61 0.52
CA PRO A 51 3.61 2.28 -0.76
C PRO A 51 3.47 1.34 -1.96
N TRP A 52 3.92 0.10 -1.86
CA TRP A 52 3.81 -0.87 -2.95
C TRP A 52 2.38 -1.36 -3.19
N PHE A 53 1.55 -1.46 -2.15
CA PHE A 53 0.11 -1.69 -2.33
C PHE A 53 -0.57 -0.49 -3.01
N CYS A 54 -0.25 0.74 -2.62
CA CYS A 54 -0.74 1.95 -3.26
C CYS A 54 -0.31 2.04 -4.74
N LEU A 55 0.94 1.71 -5.03
CA LEU A 55 1.46 1.64 -6.39
C LEU A 55 0.75 0.56 -7.21
N ALA A 56 0.46 -0.61 -6.62
CA ALA A 56 -0.29 -1.67 -7.30
C ALA A 56 -1.73 -1.22 -7.64
N ILE A 57 -2.38 -0.45 -6.78
CA ILE A 57 -3.69 0.18 -7.06
C ILE A 57 -3.55 1.13 -8.25
N ALA A 58 -2.57 2.03 -8.24
CA ALA A 58 -2.34 3.00 -9.32
C ALA A 58 -2.14 2.31 -10.67
N VAL A 59 -1.30 1.27 -10.72
CA VAL A 59 -1.07 0.47 -11.94
C VAL A 59 -2.34 -0.21 -12.42
N ASN A 60 -3.11 -0.82 -11.53
CA ASN A 60 -4.37 -1.47 -11.90
C ASN A 60 -5.39 -0.47 -12.48
N LEU A 61 -5.45 0.74 -11.94
CA LEU A 61 -6.30 1.82 -12.47
C LEU A 61 -5.82 2.26 -13.86
N SER A 62 -4.52 2.55 -14.03
CA SER A 62 -3.95 3.04 -15.30
C SER A 62 -4.10 2.01 -16.42
N ARG A 63 -3.88 0.72 -16.15
CA ARG A 63 -4.05 -0.37 -17.14
C ARG A 63 -5.48 -0.48 -17.65
N ARG A 64 -6.47 -0.25 -16.81
CA ARG A 64 -7.89 -0.30 -17.20
C ARG A 64 -8.31 0.92 -18.01
N SER A 65 -7.74 2.08 -17.72
CA SER A 65 -7.98 3.29 -18.49
C SER A 65 -7.42 3.16 -19.92
N ALA A 66 -6.25 2.54 -20.06
CA ALA A 66 -5.64 2.28 -21.37
C ALA A 66 -6.38 1.22 -22.22
N ALA A 67 -7.17 0.36 -21.59
CA ALA A 67 -7.88 -0.73 -22.29
C ALA A 67 -9.21 -0.31 -22.98
N ILE A 68 -9.44 0.99 -23.24
CA ILE A 68 -10.62 1.53 -23.97
C ILE A 68 -11.97 0.99 -23.43
N VAL A 69 -12.02 0.61 -22.17
CA VAL A 69 -13.28 0.22 -21.53
C VAL A 69 -13.97 1.50 -21.06
N ALA A 70 -15.26 1.67 -21.40
CA ALA A 70 -16.05 2.80 -20.93
C ALA A 70 -15.81 3.10 -19.46
N PRO A 71 -15.67 4.38 -19.06
CA PRO A 71 -15.34 4.78 -17.70
C PRO A 71 -16.43 4.30 -16.73
N ARG A 72 -16.22 3.15 -16.11
CA ARG A 72 -17.15 2.55 -15.15
C ARG A 72 -16.50 2.43 -13.78
N VAL A 73 -17.28 2.75 -12.74
CA VAL A 73 -16.88 2.49 -11.34
C VAL A 73 -16.50 1.02 -11.20
N GLN A 74 -15.37 0.77 -10.54
CA GLN A 74 -14.85 -0.59 -10.34
C GLN A 74 -15.54 -1.26 -9.15
N TRP A 75 -16.87 -1.38 -9.17
CA TRP A 75 -17.69 -1.89 -8.07
C TRP A 75 -17.18 -3.20 -7.49
N ARG A 76 -16.72 -4.14 -8.34
CA ARG A 76 -16.20 -5.42 -7.88
C ARG A 76 -14.90 -5.26 -7.08
N TYR A 77 -14.03 -4.32 -7.46
CA TYR A 77 -12.78 -4.08 -6.74
C TYR A 77 -13.06 -3.35 -5.42
N LEU A 78 -13.92 -2.33 -5.45
CA LEU A 78 -14.38 -1.64 -4.25
C LEU A 78 -15.07 -2.61 -3.28
N GLY A 79 -15.97 -3.45 -3.78
CA GLY A 79 -16.68 -4.45 -2.97
C GLY A 79 -15.74 -5.45 -2.30
N TRP A 80 -14.70 -5.93 -3.01
CA TRP A 80 -13.69 -6.80 -2.39
C TRP A 80 -12.89 -6.07 -1.31
N LEU A 81 -12.43 -4.85 -1.56
CA LEU A 81 -11.71 -4.08 -0.55
C LEU A 81 -12.58 -3.80 0.68
N LEU A 82 -13.85 -3.43 0.47
CA LEU A 82 -14.78 -3.19 1.57
C LEU A 82 -15.06 -4.46 2.38
N ALA A 83 -15.32 -5.58 1.71
CA ALA A 83 -15.57 -6.86 2.37
C ALA A 83 -14.36 -7.30 3.20
N PHE A 84 -13.14 -7.21 2.63
CA PHE A 84 -11.93 -7.56 3.36
C PHE A 84 -11.53 -6.51 4.40
N ALA A 85 -11.92 -5.24 4.26
CA ALA A 85 -11.76 -4.25 5.31
C ALA A 85 -12.52 -4.67 6.58
N GLY A 86 -13.80 -5.05 6.45
CA GLY A 86 -14.60 -5.52 7.57
C GLY A 86 -14.12 -6.86 8.12
N LEU A 87 -13.89 -7.85 7.24
CA LEU A 87 -13.45 -9.18 7.63
C LEU A 87 -12.09 -9.17 8.36
N SER A 88 -11.18 -8.29 7.93
CA SER A 88 -9.83 -8.21 8.49
C SER A 88 -9.76 -7.40 9.78
N GLU A 89 -10.78 -6.62 10.11
CA GLU A 89 -10.77 -5.81 11.35
C GLU A 89 -10.75 -6.70 12.59
N ILE A 90 -11.46 -7.82 12.57
CA ILE A 90 -11.50 -8.75 13.71
C ILE A 90 -10.11 -9.33 14.01
N PRO A 91 -9.44 -10.04 13.08
CA PRO A 91 -8.10 -10.57 13.34
C PRO A 91 -7.06 -9.47 13.58
N TYR A 92 -7.21 -8.30 12.95
CA TYR A 92 -6.35 -7.14 13.22
C TYR A 92 -6.46 -6.69 14.69
N ARG A 93 -7.69 -6.50 15.21
CA ARG A 93 -7.91 -6.11 16.61
C ARG A 93 -7.47 -7.17 17.62
N LEU A 94 -7.64 -8.44 17.29
CA LEU A 94 -7.16 -9.54 18.16
C LEU A 94 -5.63 -9.55 18.25
N PHE A 95 -4.95 -9.24 17.15
CA PHE A 95 -3.48 -9.22 17.12
C PHE A 95 -2.90 -7.91 17.65
N MET A 96 -3.51 -6.76 17.31
CA MET A 96 -3.11 -5.39 17.67
C MET A 96 -4.15 -4.80 18.64
N ALA A 97 -4.25 -5.35 19.86
CA ALA A 97 -5.30 -5.00 20.82
C ALA A 97 -5.36 -3.49 21.15
N ASP A 98 -4.21 -2.83 21.21
CA ASP A 98 -4.09 -1.40 21.54
C ASP A 98 -4.15 -0.47 20.32
N ALA A 99 -4.47 -1.00 19.13
CA ALA A 99 -4.50 -0.18 17.92
C ALA A 99 -5.60 0.89 17.99
N SER A 100 -5.21 2.16 17.91
CA SER A 100 -6.13 3.33 17.87
C SER A 100 -6.71 3.58 16.48
N VAL A 101 -6.15 2.92 15.45
CA VAL A 101 -6.53 3.08 14.04
C VAL A 101 -7.20 1.81 13.50
N LEU A 102 -7.99 1.95 12.45
CA LEU A 102 -8.53 0.83 11.68
C LEU A 102 -7.40 0.10 10.93
N ASN A 103 -7.66 -1.13 10.48
CA ASN A 103 -6.74 -1.82 9.57
C ASN A 103 -6.49 -1.01 8.28
N VAL A 104 -5.49 -1.38 7.48
CA VAL A 104 -5.05 -0.59 6.31
C VAL A 104 -6.05 -0.55 5.15
N MET A 105 -7.00 -1.48 5.08
CA MET A 105 -7.91 -1.60 3.94
C MET A 105 -8.83 -0.39 3.73
N PRO A 106 -9.43 0.25 4.77
CA PRO A 106 -10.16 1.51 4.62
C PRO A 106 -9.34 2.62 3.99
N THR A 107 -8.05 2.77 4.36
CA THR A 107 -7.14 3.74 3.77
C THR A 107 -6.94 3.48 2.27
N LEU A 108 -6.68 2.22 1.89
CA LEU A 108 -6.54 1.81 0.50
C LEU A 108 -7.84 1.98 -0.30
N LEU A 109 -9.01 1.71 0.32
CA LEU A 109 -10.32 1.87 -0.31
C LEU A 109 -10.61 3.33 -0.64
N LEU A 110 -10.43 4.24 0.32
CA LEU A 110 -10.62 5.69 0.10
C LEU A 110 -9.64 6.20 -0.95
N GLY A 111 -8.38 5.79 -0.88
CA GLY A 111 -7.36 6.15 -1.86
C GLY A 111 -7.68 5.65 -3.28
N LEU A 112 -8.21 4.44 -3.41
CA LEU A 112 -8.69 3.90 -4.69
C LEU A 112 -9.83 4.76 -5.26
N VAL A 113 -10.83 5.14 -4.44
CA VAL A 113 -11.97 5.95 -4.86
C VAL A 113 -11.51 7.31 -5.35
N ILE A 114 -10.60 7.97 -4.61
CA ILE A 114 -10.07 9.29 -4.99
C ILE A 114 -9.27 9.21 -6.30
N ALA A 115 -8.36 8.23 -6.41
CA ALA A 115 -7.56 8.03 -7.62
C ALA A 115 -8.42 7.68 -8.84
N GLN A 116 -9.50 6.90 -8.65
CA GLN A 116 -10.47 6.58 -9.70
C GLN A 116 -11.25 7.82 -10.17
N GLY A 117 -11.68 8.69 -9.24
CA GLY A 117 -12.38 9.95 -9.58
C GLY A 117 -11.52 10.89 -10.40
N TRP A 118 -10.21 10.95 -10.11
CA TRP A 118 -9.26 11.71 -10.91
C TRP A 118 -9.10 11.14 -12.32
N GLN A 119 -8.95 9.82 -12.42
CA GLN A 119 -8.59 9.16 -13.67
C GLN A 119 -9.77 9.03 -14.63
N GLN A 120 -10.97 8.68 -14.15
CA GLN A 120 -12.14 8.42 -14.99
C GLN A 120 -12.91 9.70 -15.37
N ARG A 121 -12.80 10.74 -14.56
CA ARG A 121 -13.37 12.07 -14.80
C ARG A 121 -14.88 12.13 -15.12
N ASN A 122 -15.65 11.09 -14.79
CA ASN A 122 -17.11 11.14 -14.93
C ASN A 122 -17.76 11.74 -13.66
N PRO A 123 -18.98 12.29 -13.73
CA PRO A 123 -19.63 12.94 -12.60
C PRO A 123 -19.75 12.04 -11.37
N THR A 124 -20.15 10.78 -11.54
CA THR A 124 -20.33 9.83 -10.44
C THR A 124 -19.02 9.58 -9.69
N THR A 125 -17.93 9.29 -10.42
CA THR A 125 -16.63 9.02 -9.77
C THR A 125 -16.03 10.26 -9.13
N ARG A 126 -16.32 11.47 -9.67
CA ARG A 126 -15.90 12.73 -9.05
C ARG A 126 -16.64 12.99 -7.74
N VAL A 127 -17.96 12.79 -7.71
CA VAL A 127 -18.75 12.91 -6.48
C VAL A 127 -18.26 11.90 -5.43
N MET A 128 -18.07 10.64 -5.82
CA MET A 128 -17.50 9.62 -4.92
C MET A 128 -16.13 10.03 -4.36
N ALA A 129 -15.26 10.59 -5.20
CA ALA A 129 -13.94 11.06 -4.77
C ALA A 129 -14.03 12.23 -3.80
N LEU A 130 -14.94 13.19 -4.01
CA LEU A 130 -15.20 14.30 -3.09
C LEU A 130 -15.70 13.78 -1.74
N VAL A 131 -16.66 12.85 -1.74
CA VAL A 131 -17.16 12.21 -0.52
C VAL A 131 -16.00 11.47 0.20
N ALA A 132 -15.17 10.73 -0.53
CA ALA A 132 -14.03 10.05 0.05
C ALA A 132 -13.00 11.02 0.65
N LEU A 133 -12.77 12.18 0.03
CA LEU A 133 -11.91 13.24 0.58
C LEU A 133 -12.48 13.82 1.87
N LEU A 134 -13.78 14.10 1.91
CA LEU A 134 -14.47 14.59 3.11
C LEU A 134 -14.40 13.56 4.25
N LEU A 135 -14.70 12.30 3.96
CA LEU A 135 -14.57 11.22 4.94
C LEU A 135 -13.12 11.09 5.46
N THR A 136 -12.14 11.23 4.57
CA THR A 136 -10.72 11.22 4.96
C THR A 136 -10.40 12.38 5.90
N ALA A 137 -10.86 13.59 5.61
CA ALA A 137 -10.62 14.76 6.46
C ALA A 137 -11.24 14.61 7.85
N ILE A 138 -12.47 14.06 7.92
CA ILE A 138 -13.19 13.87 9.19
C ILE A 138 -12.57 12.74 10.01
N PHE A 139 -12.23 11.62 9.38
CA PHE A 139 -11.82 10.39 10.05
C PHE A 139 -10.31 10.11 9.99
N GLN A 140 -9.47 11.06 9.56
CA GLN A 140 -8.03 10.86 9.34
C GLN A 140 -7.29 10.24 10.53
N LYS A 141 -7.70 10.56 11.77
CA LYS A 141 -7.09 10.03 12.99
C LYS A 141 -7.33 8.54 13.23
N TYR A 142 -8.35 7.98 12.57
CA TYR A 142 -8.68 6.54 12.62
C TYR A 142 -8.14 5.77 11.42
N LEU A 143 -7.61 6.47 10.41
CA LEU A 143 -7.07 5.85 9.20
C LEU A 143 -5.57 5.61 9.38
N MET A 144 -5.14 4.37 9.10
CA MET A 144 -3.71 4.05 9.07
C MET A 144 -3.03 4.90 8.00
N PHE A 145 -1.90 5.53 8.35
CA PHE A 145 -1.18 6.51 7.52
C PHE A 145 -1.94 7.83 7.24
N GLY A 146 -3.11 8.05 7.84
CA GLY A 146 -3.86 9.30 7.78
C GLY A 146 -4.17 9.80 6.38
N PHE A 147 -4.27 11.13 6.24
CA PHE A 147 -4.59 11.79 4.96
C PHE A 147 -3.52 11.54 3.88
N ALA A 148 -2.24 11.57 4.24
CA ALA A 148 -1.14 11.32 3.31
C ALA A 148 -1.20 9.91 2.70
N GLY A 149 -1.52 8.91 3.53
CA GLY A 149 -1.69 7.53 3.06
C GLY A 149 -2.86 7.38 2.09
N VAL A 150 -3.99 8.02 2.35
CA VAL A 150 -5.15 7.98 1.45
C VAL A 150 -4.85 8.63 0.10
N LEU A 151 -4.06 9.70 0.06
CA LEU A 151 -3.69 10.36 -1.21
C LEU A 151 -2.63 9.61 -2.00
N LEU A 152 -1.87 8.73 -1.38
CA LEU A 152 -0.72 8.08 -2.00
C LEU A 152 -1.06 7.32 -3.30
N PRO A 153 -2.17 6.56 -3.43
CA PRO A 153 -2.57 5.95 -4.72
C PRO A 153 -2.78 6.97 -5.83
N LEU A 154 -3.39 8.13 -5.53
CA LEU A 154 -3.56 9.22 -6.49
C LEU A 154 -2.19 9.78 -6.92
N VAL A 155 -1.31 10.04 -5.96
CA VAL A 155 0.04 10.58 -6.25
C VAL A 155 0.82 9.62 -7.16
N PHE A 156 0.71 8.31 -6.92
CA PHE A 156 1.29 7.31 -7.83
C PHE A 156 0.68 7.37 -9.24
N VAL A 157 -0.64 7.51 -9.38
CA VAL A 157 -1.27 7.68 -10.71
C VAL A 157 -0.68 8.89 -11.46
N LEU A 158 -0.42 9.99 -10.75
CA LEU A 158 0.12 11.22 -11.36
C LEU A 158 1.56 11.08 -11.85
N VAL A 159 2.36 10.21 -11.21
CA VAL A 159 3.80 10.10 -11.51
C VAL A 159 4.17 8.84 -12.30
N LEU A 160 3.26 7.89 -12.46
CA LEU A 160 3.51 6.56 -12.99
C LEU A 160 4.14 6.58 -14.40
N GLU A 161 3.70 7.50 -15.27
CA GLU A 161 4.16 7.66 -16.66
C GLU A 161 5.29 8.70 -16.77
N LYS A 162 5.72 9.30 -15.65
CA LYS A 162 6.76 10.33 -15.63
C LYS A 162 8.17 9.69 -15.52
N ARG A 163 9.21 10.53 -15.61
CA ARG A 163 10.59 10.08 -15.36
C ARG A 163 10.74 9.57 -13.92
N LEU A 164 11.70 8.67 -13.69
CA LEU A 164 11.86 7.98 -12.38
C LEU A 164 12.07 8.96 -11.21
N TRP A 165 12.70 10.10 -11.41
CA TRP A 165 12.92 11.07 -10.34
C TRP A 165 11.60 11.67 -9.78
N TYR A 166 10.49 11.66 -10.55
CA TYR A 166 9.17 12.01 -10.01
C TYR A 166 8.71 11.06 -8.89
N ALA A 167 9.34 9.89 -8.73
CA ALA A 167 9.08 8.99 -7.62
C ALA A 167 9.43 9.60 -6.24
N LEU A 168 10.19 10.68 -6.20
CA LEU A 168 10.41 11.45 -4.98
C LEU A 168 9.14 12.16 -4.48
N PHE A 169 8.17 12.41 -5.36
CA PHE A 169 6.90 13.01 -4.96
C PHE A 169 6.10 12.08 -4.03
N PRO A 170 5.78 10.82 -4.40
CA PRO A 170 5.17 9.89 -3.46
C PRO A 170 6.05 9.59 -2.23
N ALA A 171 7.38 9.74 -2.29
CA ALA A 171 8.23 9.58 -1.13
C ALA A 171 7.90 10.57 0.01
N VAL A 172 7.57 11.82 -0.33
CA VAL A 172 7.11 12.82 0.64
C VAL A 172 5.83 12.33 1.35
N PHE A 173 4.88 11.75 0.61
CA PHE A 173 3.65 11.19 1.18
C PHE A 173 3.93 9.94 2.02
N CYS A 174 4.90 9.12 1.65
CA CYS A 174 5.35 7.99 2.47
C CYS A 174 5.91 8.45 3.82
N LEU A 175 6.73 9.50 3.84
CA LEU A 175 7.23 10.10 5.08
C LEU A 175 6.09 10.70 5.90
N ALA A 176 5.24 11.52 5.28
CA ALA A 176 4.12 12.20 5.96
C ALA A 176 3.08 11.22 6.54
N GLY A 177 2.87 10.07 5.91
CA GLY A 177 1.96 9.02 6.40
C GLY A 177 2.53 8.20 7.55
N ASN A 178 3.84 8.24 7.77
CA ASN A 178 4.49 7.60 8.91
C ASN A 178 4.68 8.60 10.07
N ALA A 179 5.13 8.13 11.21
CA ALA A 179 5.46 8.98 12.36
C ALA A 179 6.77 9.77 12.11
N TRP A 180 6.78 10.60 11.05
CA TRP A 180 7.97 11.29 10.59
C TRP A 180 8.65 12.17 11.66
N PRO A 181 7.94 12.87 12.58
CA PRO A 181 8.61 13.65 13.61
C PRO A 181 9.47 12.77 14.53
N GLN A 182 8.95 11.62 14.92
CA GLN A 182 9.66 10.65 15.76
C GLN A 182 10.82 9.99 15.01
N MET A 183 10.65 9.65 13.72
CA MET A 183 11.72 9.12 12.89
C MET A 183 12.86 10.13 12.70
N PHE A 184 12.56 11.40 12.45
CA PHE A 184 13.58 12.45 12.33
C PHE A 184 14.28 12.72 13.68
N ALA A 185 13.53 12.75 14.78
CA ALA A 185 14.11 12.87 16.12
C ALA A 185 15.05 11.69 16.42
N GLY A 186 14.62 10.45 16.20
CA GLY A 186 15.48 9.26 16.38
C GLY A 186 16.73 9.31 15.49
N ALA A 187 16.57 9.68 14.21
CA ALA A 187 17.69 9.79 13.29
C ALA A 187 18.72 10.86 13.73
N SER A 188 18.30 11.97 14.34
CA SER A 188 19.20 13.00 14.88
C SER A 188 20.08 12.49 16.04
N TRP A 189 19.63 11.46 16.74
CA TRP A 189 20.38 10.77 17.78
C TRP A 189 21.16 9.55 17.25
N GLY A 190 21.18 9.31 15.95
CA GLY A 190 21.89 8.20 15.32
C GLY A 190 21.17 6.84 15.41
N ASP A 191 19.86 6.79 15.72
CA ASP A 191 19.12 5.54 15.75
C ASP A 191 19.05 4.90 14.36
N PRO A 192 19.63 3.70 14.16
CA PRO A 192 19.73 3.05 12.86
C PRO A 192 18.34 2.65 12.30
N ILE A 193 17.36 2.34 13.15
CA ILE A 193 16.00 1.98 12.72
C ILE A 193 15.30 3.21 12.15
N SER A 194 15.42 4.36 12.82
CA SER A 194 14.87 5.63 12.36
C SER A 194 15.50 6.08 11.04
N ILE A 195 16.83 6.05 10.93
CA ILE A 195 17.57 6.36 9.69
C ILE A 195 17.15 5.41 8.57
N GLY A 196 17.16 4.11 8.83
CA GLY A 196 16.75 3.09 7.86
C GLY A 196 15.30 3.27 7.39
N SER A 197 14.41 3.68 8.29
CA SER A 197 12.98 3.89 7.99
C SER A 197 12.77 5.12 7.08
N ILE A 198 13.50 6.22 7.31
CA ILE A 198 13.50 7.40 6.42
C ILE A 198 13.98 6.99 5.04
N VAL A 199 15.12 6.29 4.97
CA VAL A 199 15.68 5.80 3.70
C VAL A 199 14.69 4.87 2.99
N ALA A 200 14.06 3.93 3.71
CA ALA A 200 13.06 3.02 3.15
C ALA A 200 11.84 3.77 2.60
N CYS A 201 11.32 4.78 3.31
CA CYS A 201 10.20 5.62 2.83
C CYS A 201 10.54 6.35 1.52
N VAL A 202 11.79 6.81 1.37
CA VAL A 202 12.25 7.47 0.13
C VAL A 202 12.47 6.46 -0.99
N LEU A 203 13.07 5.32 -0.68
CA LEU A 203 13.41 4.30 -1.68
C LEU A 203 12.18 3.50 -2.14
N ALA A 204 11.17 3.31 -1.31
CA ALA A 204 10.01 2.47 -1.64
C ALA A 204 9.32 2.87 -2.96
N PRO A 205 8.95 4.14 -3.21
CA PRO A 205 8.39 4.55 -4.49
C PRO A 205 9.36 4.37 -5.66
N VAL A 206 10.63 4.71 -5.47
CA VAL A 206 11.65 4.62 -6.52
C VAL A 206 11.86 3.17 -6.95
N LEU A 207 12.09 2.27 -6.00
CA LEU A 207 12.30 0.85 -6.25
C LEU A 207 11.04 0.18 -6.80
N GLY A 208 9.85 0.55 -6.29
CA GLY A 208 8.58 0.05 -6.81
C GLY A 208 8.35 0.39 -8.28
N ILE A 209 8.58 1.66 -8.68
CA ILE A 209 8.45 2.09 -10.07
C ILE A 209 9.55 1.47 -10.95
N ALA A 210 10.79 1.38 -10.45
CA ALA A 210 11.88 0.71 -11.15
C ALA A 210 11.58 -0.78 -11.39
N LEU A 211 11.05 -1.48 -10.39
CA LEU A 211 10.62 -2.88 -10.50
C LEU A 211 9.53 -3.06 -11.55
N LEU A 212 8.55 -2.17 -11.61
CA LEU A 212 7.48 -2.22 -12.62
C LEU A 212 8.00 -2.03 -14.05
N ARG A 213 9.08 -1.28 -14.22
CA ARG A 213 9.76 -1.08 -15.51
C ARG A 213 10.70 -2.24 -15.86
N ALA A 214 11.11 -3.02 -14.89
CA ALA A 214 11.88 -4.23 -15.11
C ALA A 214 11.00 -5.31 -15.77
N LYS A 215 11.62 -6.15 -16.62
CA LYS A 215 10.96 -7.31 -17.25
C LYS A 215 11.51 -8.58 -16.59
N PRO A 216 10.90 -9.11 -15.52
CA PRO A 216 11.40 -10.31 -14.88
C PRO A 216 11.47 -11.47 -15.84
N GLY A 217 12.67 -12.04 -16.03
CA GLY A 217 12.91 -13.18 -16.91
C GLY A 217 12.44 -14.52 -16.32
N PHE A 218 12.18 -14.55 -15.00
CA PHE A 218 11.74 -15.74 -14.27
C PHE A 218 10.22 -15.85 -14.16
N ALA A 219 9.73 -17.01 -13.77
CA ALA A 219 8.32 -17.24 -13.51
C ALA A 219 7.92 -16.61 -12.18
N VAL A 220 6.84 -15.82 -12.19
CA VAL A 220 6.24 -15.24 -10.98
C VAL A 220 4.84 -15.83 -10.80
N ILE A 221 4.50 -16.30 -9.60
CA ILE A 221 3.17 -16.83 -9.30
C ILE A 221 2.12 -15.71 -9.44
N PRO A 222 1.03 -15.92 -10.19
CA PRO A 222 -0.02 -14.91 -10.32
C PRO A 222 -0.71 -14.63 -8.99
N MET A 223 -0.68 -13.36 -8.54
CA MET A 223 -1.45 -12.95 -7.39
C MET A 223 -2.90 -12.66 -7.79
N ARG A 224 -3.78 -13.62 -7.52
CA ARG A 224 -5.23 -13.55 -7.82
C ARG A 224 -6.02 -13.13 -6.57
N ARG A 225 -7.36 -13.15 -6.65
CA ARG A 225 -8.26 -12.73 -5.57
C ARG A 225 -8.08 -13.48 -4.25
N TRP A 226 -7.67 -14.74 -4.28
CA TRP A 226 -7.37 -15.52 -3.07
C TRP A 226 -6.31 -14.85 -2.18
N ALA A 227 -5.42 -14.06 -2.79
CA ALA A 227 -4.37 -13.37 -2.06
C ALA A 227 -4.92 -12.33 -1.05
N TYR A 228 -6.14 -11.84 -1.23
CA TYR A 228 -6.78 -11.00 -0.21
C TYR A 228 -6.96 -11.72 1.12
N ALA A 229 -7.14 -13.04 1.11
CA ALA A 229 -7.26 -13.83 2.33
C ALA A 229 -5.96 -13.88 3.14
N ILE A 230 -4.79 -13.70 2.50
CA ILE A 230 -3.50 -13.63 3.21
C ILE A 230 -3.52 -12.51 4.24
N TYR A 231 -4.19 -11.39 3.94
CA TYR A 231 -4.21 -10.24 4.83
C TYR A 231 -4.86 -10.55 6.21
N PRO A 232 -6.09 -11.07 6.34
CA PRO A 232 -6.60 -11.47 7.65
C PRO A 232 -5.90 -12.71 8.22
N LEU A 233 -5.50 -13.67 7.38
CA LEU A 233 -4.91 -14.93 7.83
C LEU A 233 -3.54 -14.75 8.48
N HIS A 234 -2.70 -13.82 8.01
CA HIS A 234 -1.39 -13.60 8.63
C HIS A 234 -1.51 -13.09 10.07
N PHE A 235 -2.51 -12.26 10.40
CA PHE A 235 -2.75 -11.83 11.78
C PHE A 235 -3.11 -13.00 12.69
N LEU A 236 -3.99 -13.91 12.21
CA LEU A 236 -4.37 -15.11 12.98
C LEU A 236 -3.16 -16.04 13.17
N LEU A 237 -2.34 -16.22 12.13
CA LEU A 237 -1.13 -17.03 12.20
C LEU A 237 -0.13 -16.44 13.21
N LEU A 238 0.14 -15.15 13.13
CA LEU A 238 1.06 -14.46 14.04
C LEU A 238 0.52 -14.42 15.48
N LEU A 239 -0.80 -14.32 15.67
CA LEU A 239 -1.45 -14.43 16.96
C LEU A 239 -1.24 -15.84 17.55
N GLY A 240 -1.38 -16.89 16.73
CA GLY A 240 -1.09 -18.26 17.14
C GLY A 240 0.37 -18.44 17.56
N VAL A 241 1.32 -17.92 16.77
CA VAL A 241 2.75 -17.96 17.09
C VAL A 241 3.04 -17.25 18.42
N ARG A 242 2.47 -16.04 18.61
CA ARG A 242 2.59 -15.28 19.87
C ARG A 242 2.05 -16.07 21.08
N GLY A 243 0.90 -16.75 20.90
CA GLY A 243 0.32 -17.59 21.96
C GLY A 243 1.15 -18.81 22.34
N VAL A 244 1.90 -19.36 21.38
CA VAL A 244 2.84 -20.46 21.66
C VAL A 244 4.09 -19.96 22.38
N LEU A 245 4.66 -18.84 21.93
CA LEU A 245 5.85 -18.23 22.52
C LEU A 245 5.60 -17.67 23.94
N GLY A 246 4.44 -17.11 24.20
CA GLY A 246 4.07 -16.59 25.52
C GLY A 246 3.73 -17.66 26.55
N ARG A 247 3.80 -18.95 26.18
CA ARG A 247 3.61 -20.10 27.07
C ARG A 247 4.95 -20.78 27.46
N VAL A 248 6.06 -20.32 26.90
CA VAL A 248 7.42 -20.73 27.21
C VAL A 248 8.08 -19.67 28.09
#